data_83cf54126b8b91854b969bd3efdc6c3b
#
_entry.id   83cf54126b8b91854b969bd3efdc6c3b
#
_cell.length_a   1.000
_cell.length_b   1.000
_cell.length_c   1.000
_cell.angle_alpha   90.00
_cell.angle_beta   90.00
_cell.angle_gamma   90.00
#
_symmetry.space_group_name_H-M   'P 1'
#
loop_
_entity.id
_entity.type
_entity.pdbx_description
1 polymer ?
#
loop_
_entity_poly.entity_id
_entity_poly.type
_entity_poly.pdbx_seq_one_letter_code
_entity_poly.pdbx_strand_id
1 'polypeptide(L)'
;MCIRDSRGSRGGGFDPWFLMLAYDLARQVERLGPDKPVATLAVMALSAGAHFGLLGDARALGLSGAPACLSASRVLERGEWRRLLTSPFAFADEIHLVVNLSSFLHKGHLLERRLGGPRAFATRLCALLLLTQLLYVAVAASELPARILGSGYAISRACVSGLSGANFALAAFSRARFPSGGVSLLGIRVPAGWALWAELVLVFLLNPSPAAVAYHASGALVGVAVERIERGLADAGERLSLIHI
;
A
#
# COMPACT_ATOMS: atom_id res chain seq x y z
N MET A 1 -2.71 -0.88 -15.49
CA MET A 1 -3.52 -2.06 -15.84
C MET A 1 -4.96 -1.67 -15.68
N CYS A 2 -5.69 -1.42 -16.79
CA CYS A 2 -7.14 -1.24 -16.69
C CYS A 2 -7.72 -2.53 -16.09
N ILE A 3 -8.58 -2.38 -15.08
CA ILE A 3 -9.41 -3.48 -14.58
C ILE A 3 -10.25 -3.92 -15.79
N ARG A 4 -9.79 -4.93 -16.51
CA ARG A 4 -10.57 -5.62 -17.52
C ARG A 4 -11.70 -6.28 -16.77
N ASP A 5 -12.95 -6.06 -17.18
CA ASP A 5 -14.10 -6.83 -16.70
C ASP A 5 -13.83 -8.32 -17.02
N SER A 6 -13.13 -9.00 -16.13
CA SER A 6 -12.80 -10.42 -16.22
C SER A 6 -14.02 -11.27 -15.80
N ARG A 7 -15.23 -10.89 -16.29
CA ARG A 7 -16.44 -11.71 -16.20
C ARG A 7 -16.66 -12.52 -17.47
N GLY A 8 -15.62 -13.17 -17.94
CA GLY A 8 -15.71 -14.18 -18.99
C GLY A 8 -14.90 -15.39 -18.58
N SER A 9 -15.58 -16.44 -18.13
CA SER A 9 -15.05 -17.77 -17.76
C SER A 9 -14.78 -17.96 -16.27
N ARG A 10 -15.83 -18.03 -15.44
CA ARG A 10 -15.79 -18.80 -14.19
C ARG A 10 -16.05 -20.27 -14.51
N GLY A 11 -15.05 -20.96 -15.02
CA GLY A 11 -14.88 -22.38 -14.77
C GLY A 11 -14.55 -22.51 -13.28
N GLY A 12 -15.30 -23.32 -12.54
CA GLY A 12 -15.39 -23.30 -11.09
C GLY A 12 -14.17 -23.79 -10.30
N GLY A 13 -13.02 -23.13 -10.41
CA GLY A 13 -11.84 -23.39 -9.58
C GLY A 13 -10.98 -22.15 -9.42
N PHE A 14 -10.38 -21.97 -8.25
CA PHE A 14 -9.33 -20.97 -8.06
C PHE A 14 -8.05 -21.35 -8.80
N ASP A 15 -7.31 -20.34 -9.26
CA ASP A 15 -5.98 -20.52 -9.84
C ASP A 15 -5.07 -21.29 -8.85
N PRO A 16 -4.37 -22.34 -9.28
CA PRO A 16 -3.45 -23.09 -8.42
C PRO A 16 -2.39 -22.21 -7.75
N TRP A 17 -1.90 -21.18 -8.43
CA TRP A 17 -0.95 -20.22 -7.86
C TRP A 17 -1.58 -19.40 -6.73
N PHE A 18 -2.85 -18.99 -6.89
CA PHE A 18 -3.58 -18.34 -5.82
C PHE A 18 -3.69 -19.25 -4.59
N LEU A 19 -4.07 -20.51 -4.76
CA LEU A 19 -4.20 -21.45 -3.64
C LEU A 19 -2.87 -21.65 -2.90
N MET A 20 -1.77 -21.77 -3.65
CA MET A 20 -0.43 -21.90 -3.07
C MET A 20 -0.05 -20.65 -2.26
N LEU A 21 -0.24 -19.45 -2.83
CA LEU A 21 0.09 -18.19 -2.16
C LEU A 21 -0.83 -17.92 -0.97
N ALA A 22 -2.12 -18.27 -1.06
CA ALA A 22 -3.07 -18.14 0.04
C ALA A 22 -2.71 -19.10 1.20
N TYR A 23 -2.31 -20.33 0.89
CA TYR A 23 -1.80 -21.28 1.88
C TYR A 23 -0.55 -20.75 2.57
N ASP A 24 0.42 -20.21 1.81
CA ASP A 24 1.64 -19.64 2.39
C ASP A 24 1.32 -18.43 3.30
N LEU A 25 0.39 -17.57 2.90
CA LEU A 25 -0.08 -16.44 3.71
C LEU A 25 -0.73 -16.94 5.01
N ALA A 26 -1.56 -17.98 4.96
CA ALA A 26 -2.16 -18.59 6.16
C ALA A 26 -1.08 -19.14 7.10
N ARG A 27 -0.08 -19.82 6.56
CA ARG A 27 1.08 -20.31 7.33
C ARG A 27 1.91 -19.17 7.94
N GLN A 28 2.06 -18.05 7.26
CA GLN A 28 2.70 -16.86 7.82
C GLN A 28 1.92 -16.34 9.03
N VAL A 29 0.59 -16.25 8.94
CA VAL A 29 -0.28 -15.82 10.06
C VAL A 29 -0.19 -16.79 11.25
N GLU A 30 -0.19 -18.10 11.01
CA GLU A 30 -0.03 -19.11 12.06
C GLU A 30 1.30 -18.96 12.82
N ARG A 31 2.40 -18.69 12.10
CA ARG A 31 3.76 -18.54 12.67
C ARG A 31 3.94 -17.28 13.52
N LEU A 32 2.99 -16.33 13.52
CA LEU A 32 3.07 -15.11 14.35
C LEU A 32 2.99 -15.39 15.85
N GLY A 33 2.56 -16.58 16.25
CA GLY A 33 2.41 -16.94 17.66
C GLY A 33 1.25 -16.24 18.37
N PRO A 34 1.30 -16.10 19.71
CA PRO A 34 0.23 -15.52 20.51
C PRO A 34 0.09 -13.98 20.30
N ASP A 35 1.19 -13.28 20.07
CA ASP A 35 1.22 -11.82 19.91
C ASP A 35 0.85 -11.41 18.49
N LYS A 36 -0.39 -11.67 18.11
CA LYS A 36 -0.89 -11.35 16.77
C LYS A 36 -1.08 -9.84 16.57
N PRO A 37 -0.67 -9.27 15.43
CA PRO A 37 -0.84 -7.85 15.12
C PRO A 37 -2.31 -7.57 14.75
N VAL A 38 -3.09 -7.13 15.72
CA VAL A 38 -4.57 -7.00 15.62
C VAL A 38 -4.99 -6.03 14.54
N ALA A 39 -4.38 -4.84 14.48
CA ALA A 39 -4.73 -3.84 13.47
C ALA A 39 -4.32 -4.28 12.06
N THR A 40 -3.14 -4.92 11.93
CA THR A 40 -2.69 -5.50 10.65
C THR A 40 -3.66 -6.56 10.16
N LEU A 41 -4.04 -7.52 11.01
CA LEU A 41 -4.96 -8.58 10.66
C LEU A 41 -6.37 -8.05 10.35
N ALA A 42 -6.84 -7.02 11.07
CA ALA A 42 -8.12 -6.37 10.80
C ALA A 42 -8.16 -5.74 9.38
N VAL A 43 -7.10 -5.04 8.97
CA VAL A 43 -6.99 -4.47 7.62
C VAL A 43 -6.94 -5.57 6.56
N MET A 44 -6.23 -6.67 6.82
CA MET A 44 -6.18 -7.82 5.91
C MET A 44 -7.56 -8.48 5.77
N ALA A 45 -8.28 -8.68 6.87
CA ALA A 45 -9.64 -9.24 6.87
C ALA A 45 -10.63 -8.32 6.14
N LEU A 46 -10.55 -7.00 6.35
CA LEU A 46 -11.33 -6.01 5.61
C LEU A 46 -11.06 -6.08 4.11
N SER A 47 -9.79 -6.15 3.72
CA SER A 47 -9.37 -6.24 2.32
C SER A 47 -9.88 -7.51 1.64
N ALA A 48 -9.71 -8.66 2.27
CA ALA A 48 -10.20 -9.94 1.77
C ALA A 48 -11.73 -9.97 1.73
N GLY A 49 -12.40 -9.50 2.80
CA GLY A 49 -13.87 -9.42 2.86
C GLY A 49 -14.46 -8.54 1.77
N ALA A 50 -13.82 -7.40 1.48
CA ALA A 50 -14.23 -6.52 0.39
C ALA A 50 -14.04 -7.18 -0.99
N HIS A 51 -12.90 -7.85 -1.20
CA HIS A 51 -12.59 -8.51 -2.47
C HIS A 51 -13.55 -9.68 -2.78
N PHE A 52 -13.82 -10.52 -1.79
CA PHE A 52 -14.69 -11.68 -1.94
C PHE A 52 -16.18 -11.37 -1.75
N GLY A 53 -16.56 -10.10 -1.52
CA GLY A 53 -17.95 -9.68 -1.37
C GLY A 53 -18.62 -10.11 -0.06
N LEU A 54 -17.81 -10.43 0.97
CA LEU A 54 -18.32 -10.84 2.30
C LEU A 54 -18.89 -9.66 3.11
N LEU A 55 -18.62 -8.44 2.69
CA LEU A 55 -19.08 -7.20 3.35
C LEU A 55 -20.38 -6.64 2.74
N GLY A 56 -21.17 -7.47 2.07
CA GLY A 56 -22.37 -7.07 1.35
C GLY A 56 -22.07 -6.63 -0.09
N ASP A 57 -22.86 -5.68 -0.65
CA ASP A 57 -22.62 -5.20 -2.01
C ASP A 57 -21.37 -4.31 -2.06
N ALA A 58 -20.21 -4.96 -2.22
CA ALA A 58 -18.90 -4.31 -2.32
C ALA A 58 -18.83 -3.29 -3.47
N ARG A 59 -19.70 -3.40 -4.50
CA ARG A 59 -19.80 -2.41 -5.58
C ARG A 59 -20.54 -1.15 -5.13
N ALA A 60 -21.66 -1.31 -4.42
CA ALA A 60 -22.39 -0.17 -3.87
C ALA A 60 -21.52 0.61 -2.86
N LEU A 61 -20.69 -0.11 -2.09
CA LEU A 61 -19.72 0.48 -1.18
C LEU A 61 -18.47 1.08 -1.89
N GLY A 62 -18.33 0.88 -3.21
CA GLY A 62 -17.18 1.35 -3.97
C GLY A 62 -15.88 0.62 -3.64
N LEU A 63 -15.96 -0.61 -3.14
CA LEU A 63 -14.81 -1.44 -2.73
C LEU A 63 -14.40 -2.47 -3.80
N SER A 64 -15.14 -2.57 -4.90
CA SER A 64 -14.81 -3.50 -5.99
C SER A 64 -15.12 -2.94 -7.37
N GLY A 65 -14.42 -3.44 -8.40
CA GLY A 65 -14.60 -3.06 -9.79
C GLY A 65 -14.06 -1.67 -10.14
N ALA A 66 -14.44 -1.17 -11.31
CA ALA A 66 -14.01 0.16 -11.81
C ALA A 66 -14.39 1.34 -10.89
N PRO A 67 -15.47 1.30 -10.09
CA PRO A 67 -15.76 2.36 -9.12
C PRO A 67 -14.72 2.47 -7.99
N ALA A 68 -13.95 1.43 -7.72
CA ALA A 68 -13.05 1.38 -6.57
C ALA A 68 -11.63 1.90 -6.85
N CYS A 69 -11.18 1.96 -8.11
CA CYS A 69 -9.81 2.39 -8.40
C CYS A 69 -9.61 3.90 -8.27
N LEU A 70 -8.42 4.33 -7.87
CA LEU A 70 -8.03 5.73 -7.78
C LEU A 70 -7.59 6.27 -9.15
N SER A 71 -8.18 7.37 -9.57
CA SER A 71 -7.80 8.12 -10.77
C SER A 71 -7.90 9.61 -10.47
N ALA A 72 -6.86 10.37 -10.81
CA ALA A 72 -6.81 11.80 -10.51
C ALA A 72 -7.96 12.56 -11.21
N SER A 73 -8.24 12.26 -12.48
CA SER A 73 -9.34 12.90 -13.20
C SER A 73 -10.71 12.63 -12.57
N ARG A 74 -10.95 11.43 -12.07
CA ARG A 74 -12.21 11.10 -11.39
C ARG A 74 -12.38 11.80 -10.05
N VAL A 75 -11.29 11.93 -9.30
CA VAL A 75 -11.30 12.64 -8.01
C VAL A 75 -11.51 14.14 -8.23
N LEU A 76 -10.73 14.76 -9.11
CA LEU A 76 -10.69 16.22 -9.26
C LEU A 76 -11.80 16.76 -10.18
N GLU A 77 -12.09 16.07 -11.30
CA GLU A 77 -13.06 16.54 -12.28
C GLU A 77 -14.49 16.11 -11.95
N ARG A 78 -14.66 14.91 -11.32
CA ARG A 78 -15.98 14.34 -11.01
C ARG A 78 -16.34 14.38 -9.53
N GLY A 79 -15.44 14.83 -8.65
CA GLY A 79 -15.67 14.91 -7.21
C GLY A 79 -15.81 13.54 -6.53
N GLU A 80 -15.24 12.46 -7.10
CA GLU A 80 -15.36 11.11 -6.55
C GLU A 80 -14.34 10.88 -5.40
N TRP A 81 -14.34 11.74 -4.38
CA TRP A 81 -13.39 11.76 -3.25
C TRP A 81 -13.34 10.47 -2.44
N ARG A 82 -14.45 9.72 -2.40
CA ARG A 82 -14.51 8.41 -1.71
C ARG A 82 -13.43 7.44 -2.19
N ARG A 83 -12.93 7.60 -3.43
CA ARG A 83 -11.85 6.77 -3.98
C ARG A 83 -10.55 6.86 -3.21
N LEU A 84 -10.29 7.98 -2.52
CA LEU A 84 -9.14 8.12 -1.64
C LEU A 84 -9.16 7.10 -0.48
N LEU A 85 -10.35 6.69 -0.05
CA LEU A 85 -10.53 5.76 1.06
C LEU A 85 -10.78 4.32 0.60
N THR A 86 -11.43 4.13 -0.56
CA THR A 86 -11.85 2.80 -1.02
C THR A 86 -10.82 2.10 -1.91
N SER A 87 -10.03 2.86 -2.68
CA SER A 87 -9.08 2.28 -3.62
C SER A 87 -7.97 1.41 -3.00
N PRO A 88 -7.50 1.65 -1.76
CA PRO A 88 -6.55 0.76 -1.11
C PRO A 88 -7.08 -0.66 -0.88
N PHE A 89 -8.39 -0.80 -0.74
CA PHE A 89 -9.08 -2.07 -0.48
C PHE A 89 -9.61 -2.76 -1.74
N ALA A 90 -9.36 -2.19 -2.91
CA ALA A 90 -9.73 -2.76 -4.20
C ALA A 90 -8.54 -3.47 -4.84
N PHE A 91 -8.75 -4.69 -5.34
CA PHE A 91 -7.70 -5.49 -5.97
C PHE A 91 -8.18 -5.95 -7.35
N ALA A 92 -7.23 -6.05 -8.31
CA ALA A 92 -7.53 -6.44 -9.68
C ALA A 92 -7.96 -7.91 -9.78
N ASP A 93 -7.27 -8.76 -9.02
CA ASP A 93 -7.46 -10.20 -8.98
C ASP A 93 -6.99 -10.78 -7.64
N GLU A 94 -7.16 -12.08 -7.46
CA GLU A 94 -6.84 -12.81 -6.23
C GLU A 94 -5.31 -12.85 -5.98
N ILE A 95 -4.50 -12.95 -7.01
CA ILE A 95 -3.03 -12.95 -6.88
C ILE A 95 -2.58 -11.57 -6.40
N HIS A 96 -3.11 -10.50 -7.00
CA HIS A 96 -2.84 -9.13 -6.56
C HIS A 96 -3.21 -8.91 -5.09
N LEU A 97 -4.37 -9.45 -4.65
CA LEU A 97 -4.78 -9.41 -3.24
C LEU A 97 -3.73 -10.10 -2.37
N VAL A 98 -3.41 -11.37 -2.61
CA VAL A 98 -2.57 -12.18 -1.71
C VAL A 98 -1.14 -11.63 -1.63
N VAL A 99 -0.56 -11.20 -2.75
CA VAL A 99 0.78 -10.58 -2.76
C VAL A 99 0.80 -9.29 -1.94
N ASN A 100 -0.24 -8.46 -2.08
CA ASN A 100 -0.37 -7.25 -1.25
C ASN A 100 -0.52 -7.56 0.22
N LEU A 101 -1.36 -8.53 0.59
CA LEU A 101 -1.58 -8.92 1.99
C LEU A 101 -0.35 -9.55 2.62
N SER A 102 0.41 -10.38 1.88
CA SER A 102 1.67 -10.96 2.37
C SER A 102 2.72 -9.87 2.67
N SER A 103 2.88 -8.92 1.75
CA SER A 103 3.74 -7.77 1.94
C SER A 103 3.29 -6.89 3.13
N PHE A 104 1.97 -6.68 3.25
CA PHE A 104 1.38 -5.89 4.34
C PHE A 104 1.53 -6.56 5.70
N LEU A 105 1.32 -7.88 5.78
CA LEU A 105 1.49 -8.66 7.00
C LEU A 105 2.91 -8.51 7.56
N HIS A 106 3.92 -8.70 6.70
CA HIS A 106 5.32 -8.60 7.11
C HIS A 106 5.68 -7.21 7.67
N LYS A 107 5.27 -6.14 6.97
CA LYS A 107 5.56 -4.76 7.36
C LYS A 107 4.71 -4.32 8.55
N GLY A 108 3.42 -4.65 8.54
CA GLY A 108 2.46 -4.30 9.59
C GLY A 108 2.79 -4.98 10.92
N HIS A 109 3.07 -6.28 10.91
CA HIS A 109 3.47 -7.00 12.12
C HIS A 109 4.69 -6.38 12.81
N LEU A 110 5.73 -6.05 12.02
CA LEU A 110 6.93 -5.42 12.54
C LEU A 110 6.62 -4.05 13.16
N LEU A 111 5.88 -3.22 12.43
CA LEU A 111 5.59 -1.84 12.85
C LEU A 111 4.59 -1.76 13.99
N GLU A 112 3.54 -2.59 13.99
CA GLU A 112 2.54 -2.60 15.06
C GLU A 112 3.17 -2.90 16.42
N ARG A 113 4.12 -3.84 16.45
CA ARG A 113 4.89 -4.14 17.68
C ARG A 113 5.82 -3.00 18.08
N ARG A 114 6.57 -2.42 17.12
CA ARG A 114 7.58 -1.39 17.40
C ARG A 114 7.02 -0.01 17.70
N LEU A 115 5.80 0.28 17.26
CA LEU A 115 5.12 1.56 17.48
C LEU A 115 4.28 1.62 18.77
N GLY A 116 4.29 0.56 19.58
CA GLY A 116 3.57 0.51 20.85
C GLY A 116 2.13 0.00 20.73
N GLY A 117 1.82 -0.76 19.69
CA GLY A 117 0.56 -1.51 19.57
C GLY A 117 -0.41 -1.03 18.50
N PRO A 118 -1.62 -1.63 18.48
CA PRO A 118 -2.53 -1.51 17.34
C PRO A 118 -3.06 -0.09 17.13
N ARG A 119 -3.33 0.67 18.17
CA ARG A 119 -3.83 2.07 18.04
C ARG A 119 -2.79 2.98 17.40
N ALA A 120 -1.56 2.93 17.90
CA ALA A 120 -0.47 3.75 17.39
C ALA A 120 -0.13 3.40 15.92
N PHE A 121 -0.16 2.12 15.58
CA PHE A 121 0.02 1.66 14.21
C PHE A 121 -1.15 2.10 13.31
N ALA A 122 -2.41 1.88 13.73
CA ALA A 122 -3.58 2.24 12.94
C ALA A 122 -3.63 3.74 12.61
N THR A 123 -3.34 4.62 13.58
CA THR A 123 -3.29 6.07 13.35
C THR A 123 -2.27 6.43 12.26
N ARG A 124 -1.06 5.87 12.33
CA ARG A 124 -0.02 6.10 11.32
C ARG A 124 -0.37 5.50 9.97
N LEU A 125 -0.95 4.31 9.97
CA LEU A 125 -1.41 3.67 8.74
C LEU A 125 -2.46 4.52 8.04
N CYS A 126 -3.45 5.06 8.76
CA CYS A 126 -4.46 5.96 8.19
C CYS A 126 -3.82 7.21 7.58
N ALA A 127 -2.86 7.83 8.27
CA ALA A 127 -2.13 8.99 7.76
C ALA A 127 -1.31 8.64 6.51
N LEU A 128 -0.54 7.54 6.54
CA LEU A 128 0.26 7.08 5.41
C LEU A 128 -0.61 6.73 4.20
N LEU A 129 -1.74 6.05 4.41
CA LEU A 129 -2.72 5.75 3.37
C LEU A 129 -3.23 7.03 2.72
N LEU A 130 -3.83 7.92 3.50
CA LEU A 130 -4.47 9.13 2.98
C LEU A 130 -3.46 10.03 2.25
N LEU A 131 -2.31 10.30 2.86
CA LEU A 131 -1.28 11.14 2.28
C LEU A 131 -0.72 10.53 0.98
N THR A 132 -0.55 9.21 0.91
CA THR A 132 -0.14 8.52 -0.32
C THR A 132 -1.15 8.72 -1.44
N GLN A 133 -2.45 8.59 -1.16
CA GLN A 133 -3.50 8.79 -2.15
C GLN A 133 -3.52 10.24 -2.63
N LEU A 134 -3.43 11.21 -1.72
CA LEU A 134 -3.41 12.64 -2.05
C LEU A 134 -2.18 13.00 -2.88
N LEU A 135 -1.00 12.53 -2.50
CA LEU A 135 0.23 12.78 -3.25
C LEU A 135 0.16 12.16 -4.65
N TYR A 136 -0.34 10.92 -4.77
CA TYR A 136 -0.53 10.30 -6.08
C TYR A 136 -1.49 11.10 -6.96
N VAL A 137 -2.63 11.54 -6.42
CA VAL A 137 -3.58 12.37 -7.17
C VAL A 137 -2.93 13.68 -7.64
N ALA A 138 -2.17 14.35 -6.78
CA ALA A 138 -1.44 15.57 -7.14
C ALA A 138 -0.39 15.32 -8.23
N VAL A 139 0.41 14.27 -8.12
CA VAL A 139 1.42 13.88 -9.12
C VAL A 139 0.75 13.49 -10.44
N ALA A 140 -0.32 12.69 -10.39
CA ALA A 140 -1.00 12.22 -11.59
C ALA A 140 -1.79 13.33 -12.31
N ALA A 141 -2.27 14.34 -11.57
CA ALA A 141 -2.92 15.52 -12.15
C ALA A 141 -1.92 16.53 -12.71
N SER A 142 -0.67 16.51 -12.26
CA SER A 142 0.37 17.41 -12.74
C SER A 142 0.87 16.96 -14.13
N GLU A 143 1.53 17.87 -14.83
CA GLU A 143 2.22 17.55 -16.09
C GLU A 143 3.58 16.83 -15.86
N LEU A 144 4.00 16.65 -14.61
CA LEU A 144 5.32 16.14 -14.27
C LEU A 144 5.63 14.77 -14.92
N PRO A 145 4.72 13.76 -14.91
CA PRO A 145 4.99 12.49 -15.57
C PRO A 145 5.18 12.65 -17.10
N ALA A 146 4.37 13.49 -17.73
CA ALA A 146 4.48 13.75 -19.16
C ALA A 146 5.75 14.54 -19.52
N ARG A 147 6.20 15.45 -18.67
CA ARG A 147 7.45 16.20 -18.84
C ARG A 147 8.71 15.33 -18.70
N ILE A 148 8.70 14.37 -17.75
CA ILE A 148 9.85 13.50 -17.49
C ILE A 148 9.91 12.34 -18.49
N LEU A 149 8.77 11.72 -18.80
CA LEU A 149 8.70 10.47 -19.55
C LEU A 149 8.20 10.66 -20.99
N GLY A 150 7.75 11.87 -21.35
CA GLY A 150 7.14 12.20 -22.64
C GLY A 150 5.61 12.29 -22.60
N SER A 151 5.02 13.00 -23.56
CA SER A 151 3.58 13.34 -23.58
C SER A 151 2.62 12.13 -23.58
N GLY A 152 3.08 10.95 -24.02
CA GLY A 152 2.30 9.71 -23.97
C GLY A 152 2.10 9.14 -22.56
N TYR A 153 2.78 9.68 -21.54
CA TYR A 153 2.74 9.22 -20.16
C TYR A 153 1.88 10.07 -19.23
N ALA A 154 0.87 10.77 -19.78
CA ALA A 154 -0.15 11.42 -18.96
C ALA A 154 -0.98 10.38 -18.20
N ILE A 155 -0.81 10.33 -16.87
CA ILE A 155 -1.40 9.30 -16.01
C ILE A 155 -2.66 9.77 -15.25
N SER A 156 -3.17 10.97 -15.52
CA SER A 156 -4.32 11.54 -14.80
C SER A 156 -5.60 10.67 -14.89
N ARG A 157 -5.78 9.98 -16.01
CA ARG A 157 -6.90 9.05 -16.25
C ARG A 157 -6.57 7.60 -15.90
N ALA A 158 -5.32 7.31 -15.60
CA ALA A 158 -4.92 5.97 -15.20
C ALA A 158 -5.55 5.58 -13.86
N CYS A 159 -5.72 4.30 -13.66
CA CYS A 159 -6.41 3.72 -12.52
C CYS A 159 -5.44 2.87 -11.72
N VAL A 160 -5.26 3.18 -10.43
CA VAL A 160 -4.47 2.40 -9.49
C VAL A 160 -5.34 1.92 -8.33
N SER A 161 -4.98 0.81 -7.72
CA SER A 161 -5.73 0.22 -6.61
C SER A 161 -4.85 -0.72 -5.77
N GLY A 162 -5.32 -1.07 -4.59
CA GLY A 162 -4.66 -1.99 -3.67
C GLY A 162 -3.78 -1.30 -2.63
N LEU A 163 -3.36 -2.08 -1.66
CA LEU A 163 -2.51 -1.63 -0.54
C LEU A 163 -1.06 -1.33 -0.94
N SER A 164 -0.68 -1.48 -2.21
CA SER A 164 0.72 -1.39 -2.62
C SER A 164 1.36 -0.03 -2.31
N GLY A 165 0.64 1.08 -2.52
CA GLY A 165 1.12 2.40 -2.11
C GLY A 165 1.40 2.49 -0.61
N ALA A 166 0.50 1.96 0.22
CA ALA A 166 0.69 1.87 1.66
C ALA A 166 1.85 0.95 2.04
N ASN A 167 2.02 -0.18 1.34
CA ASN A 167 3.15 -1.09 1.56
C ASN A 167 4.49 -0.40 1.31
N PHE A 168 4.59 0.44 0.28
CA PHE A 168 5.77 1.26 0.04
C PHE A 168 5.96 2.35 1.09
N ALA A 169 4.87 2.98 1.56
CA ALA A 169 4.92 3.96 2.64
C ALA A 169 5.40 3.34 3.96
N LEU A 170 4.85 2.19 4.35
CA LEU A 170 5.27 1.44 5.53
C LEU A 170 6.73 0.96 5.43
N ALA A 171 7.16 0.50 4.25
CA ALA A 171 8.53 0.11 4.02
C ALA A 171 9.51 1.27 4.18
N ALA A 172 9.20 2.42 3.58
CA ALA A 172 10.02 3.62 3.66
C ALA A 172 10.05 4.20 5.09
N PHE A 173 8.90 4.31 5.74
CA PHE A 173 8.78 4.72 7.14
C PHE A 173 9.58 3.81 8.07
N SER A 174 9.41 2.49 7.93
CA SER A 174 10.12 1.50 8.74
C SER A 174 11.63 1.60 8.60
N ARG A 175 12.14 1.75 7.38
CA ARG A 175 13.59 1.87 7.13
C ARG A 175 14.17 3.18 7.67
N ALA A 176 13.44 4.27 7.55
CA ALA A 176 13.86 5.56 8.09
C ALA A 176 13.84 5.57 9.63
N ARG A 177 12.85 4.94 10.26
CA ARG A 177 12.69 4.89 11.72
C ARG A 177 13.57 3.83 12.38
N PHE A 178 13.73 2.68 11.75
CA PHE A 178 14.43 1.51 12.27
C PHE A 178 15.45 0.99 11.25
N PRO A 179 16.54 1.72 11.02
CA PRO A 179 17.59 1.27 10.12
C PRO A 179 18.18 -0.04 10.66
N SER A 180 17.87 -1.13 10.02
CA SER A 180 18.36 -2.46 10.36
C SER A 180 19.06 -3.08 9.17
N GLY A 181 19.80 -4.15 9.35
CA GLY A 181 20.53 -4.87 8.30
C GLY A 181 19.71 -5.22 7.06
N GLY A 182 20.29 -5.96 6.13
CA GLY A 182 19.67 -6.26 4.84
C GLY A 182 18.32 -6.96 4.91
N VAL A 183 17.54 -6.79 3.85
CA VAL A 183 16.25 -7.46 3.63
C VAL A 183 16.45 -8.58 2.62
N SER A 184 15.82 -9.73 2.81
CA SER A 184 15.79 -10.77 1.79
C SER A 184 14.67 -10.47 0.79
N LEU A 185 15.03 -10.30 -0.48
CA LEU A 185 14.11 -10.10 -1.58
C LEU A 185 14.31 -11.26 -2.56
N LEU A 186 13.32 -12.10 -2.74
CA LEU A 186 13.39 -13.32 -3.57
C LEU A 186 14.61 -14.21 -3.25
N GLY A 187 14.95 -14.34 -1.96
CA GLY A 187 16.11 -15.12 -1.52
C GLY A 187 17.46 -14.40 -1.62
N ILE A 188 17.52 -13.22 -2.24
CA ILE A 188 18.72 -12.40 -2.36
C ILE A 188 18.77 -11.40 -1.20
N ARG A 189 19.89 -11.36 -0.48
CA ARG A 189 20.07 -10.39 0.60
C ARG A 189 20.46 -9.02 0.03
N VAL A 190 19.56 -8.04 0.19
CA VAL A 190 19.71 -6.66 -0.28
C VAL A 190 20.03 -5.78 0.93
N PRO A 191 21.07 -4.93 0.90
CA PRO A 191 21.34 -3.96 1.97
C PRO A 191 20.14 -3.04 2.21
N ALA A 192 19.88 -2.67 3.48
CA ALA A 192 18.69 -1.90 3.88
C ALA A 192 18.49 -0.61 3.06
N GLY A 193 19.57 0.11 2.74
CA GLY A 193 19.51 1.34 1.94
C GLY A 193 19.01 1.13 0.50
N TRP A 194 19.21 -0.05 -0.08
CA TRP A 194 18.81 -0.38 -1.45
C TRP A 194 17.50 -1.17 -1.53
N ALA A 195 17.04 -1.72 -0.41
CA ALA A 195 15.91 -2.64 -0.40
C ALA A 195 14.60 -2.01 -0.93
N LEU A 196 14.34 -0.72 -0.65
CA LEU A 196 13.18 -0.01 -1.17
C LEU A 196 13.25 0.16 -2.69
N TRP A 197 14.41 0.52 -3.21
CA TRP A 197 14.63 0.69 -4.65
C TRP A 197 14.58 -0.65 -5.39
N ALA A 198 15.16 -1.70 -4.81
CA ALA A 198 15.08 -3.04 -5.37
C ALA A 198 13.64 -3.56 -5.42
N GLU A 199 12.83 -3.31 -4.38
CA GLU A 199 11.41 -3.65 -4.37
C GLU A 199 10.64 -2.86 -5.45
N LEU A 200 10.93 -1.56 -5.61
CA LEU A 200 10.31 -0.72 -6.64
C LEU A 200 10.66 -1.20 -8.06
N VAL A 201 11.93 -1.51 -8.31
CA VAL A 201 12.41 -2.06 -9.59
C VAL A 201 11.74 -3.40 -9.88
N LEU A 202 11.69 -4.30 -8.89
CA LEU A 202 11.04 -5.60 -9.06
C LEU A 202 9.57 -5.46 -9.43
N VAL A 203 8.82 -4.60 -8.71
CA VAL A 203 7.40 -4.39 -9.02
C VAL A 203 7.22 -3.75 -10.40
N PHE A 204 8.12 -2.85 -10.81
CA PHE A 204 8.10 -2.28 -12.16
C PHE A 204 8.35 -3.35 -13.24
N LEU A 205 9.30 -4.25 -13.03
CA LEU A 205 9.58 -5.33 -13.97
C LEU A 205 8.40 -6.29 -14.12
N LEU A 206 7.66 -6.54 -13.02
CA LEU A 206 6.48 -7.39 -13.02
C LEU A 206 5.23 -6.69 -13.62
N ASN A 207 5.15 -5.38 -13.48
CA ASN A 207 4.03 -4.56 -13.98
C ASN A 207 4.54 -3.19 -14.44
N PRO A 208 5.00 -3.04 -15.68
CA PRO A 208 5.58 -1.80 -16.21
C PRO A 208 4.52 -0.73 -16.48
N SER A 209 3.81 -0.29 -15.45
CA SER A 209 2.81 0.77 -15.51
C SER A 209 3.36 2.06 -14.90
N PRO A 210 3.48 3.17 -15.67
CA PRO A 210 3.92 4.46 -15.13
C PRO A 210 3.05 4.95 -13.97
N ALA A 211 1.74 4.70 -14.02
CA ALA A 211 0.82 5.04 -12.93
C ALA A 211 1.10 4.23 -11.66
N ALA A 212 1.40 2.93 -11.79
CA ALA A 212 1.77 2.09 -10.65
C ALA A 212 3.09 2.56 -10.03
N VAL A 213 4.09 2.88 -10.86
CA VAL A 213 5.37 3.44 -10.38
C VAL A 213 5.15 4.74 -9.62
N ALA A 214 4.37 5.67 -10.17
CA ALA A 214 4.05 6.95 -9.51
C ALA A 214 3.33 6.71 -8.17
N TYR A 215 2.42 5.74 -8.11
CA TYR A 215 1.69 5.39 -6.89
C TYR A 215 2.62 4.82 -5.81
N HIS A 216 3.51 3.90 -6.17
CA HIS A 216 4.50 3.30 -5.25
C HIS A 216 5.53 4.34 -4.79
N ALA A 217 6.02 5.18 -5.71
CA ALA A 217 6.94 6.27 -5.38
C ALA A 217 6.30 7.30 -4.45
N SER A 218 5.01 7.64 -4.66
CA SER A 218 4.25 8.50 -3.75
C SER A 218 4.19 7.91 -2.35
N GLY A 219 3.93 6.60 -2.22
CA GLY A 219 3.98 5.91 -0.94
C GLY A 219 5.35 6.00 -0.27
N ALA A 220 6.40 5.69 -1.01
CA ALA A 220 7.78 5.76 -0.48
C ALA A 220 8.15 7.17 0.02
N LEU A 221 7.81 8.21 -0.74
CA LEU A 221 8.07 9.60 -0.36
C LEU A 221 7.28 10.00 0.90
N VAL A 222 6.01 9.64 0.97
CA VAL A 222 5.16 9.89 2.14
C VAL A 222 5.73 9.19 3.38
N GLY A 223 6.15 7.93 3.26
CA GLY A 223 6.72 7.19 4.37
C GLY A 223 7.96 7.86 4.98
N VAL A 224 8.87 8.35 4.13
CA VAL A 224 10.05 9.10 4.57
C VAL A 224 9.66 10.45 5.19
N ALA A 225 8.73 11.17 4.55
CA ALA A 225 8.31 12.50 5.01
C ALA A 225 7.64 12.44 6.38
N VAL A 226 6.72 11.52 6.59
CA VAL A 226 6.00 11.33 7.87
C VAL A 226 7.00 10.97 8.98
N GLU A 227 7.95 10.08 8.72
CA GLU A 227 8.96 9.72 9.71
C GLU A 227 9.84 10.91 10.09
N ARG A 228 10.29 11.71 9.12
CA ARG A 228 11.09 12.90 9.41
C ARG A 228 10.33 13.95 10.21
N ILE A 229 9.05 14.14 9.92
CA ILE A 229 8.18 15.07 10.67
C ILE A 229 8.00 14.56 12.11
N GLU A 230 7.68 13.28 12.32
CA GLU A 230 7.53 12.71 13.66
C GLU A 230 8.83 12.83 14.48
N ARG A 231 9.97 12.59 13.86
CA ARG A 231 11.29 12.73 14.52
C ARG A 231 11.55 14.18 14.91
N GLY A 232 11.34 15.12 13.99
CA GLY A 232 11.54 16.54 14.27
C GLY A 232 10.63 17.07 15.39
N LEU A 233 9.39 16.60 15.46
CA LEU A 233 8.46 16.94 16.54
C LEU A 233 8.90 16.36 17.90
N ALA A 234 9.42 15.13 17.91
CA ALA A 234 9.96 14.51 19.12
C ALA A 234 11.18 15.29 19.65
N ASP A 235 12.13 15.60 18.78
CA ASP A 235 13.33 16.37 19.12
C ASP A 235 12.98 17.78 19.62
N ALA A 236 11.98 18.43 19.05
CA ALA A 236 11.47 19.73 19.50
C ALA A 236 10.81 19.65 20.88
N GLY A 237 10.02 18.60 21.13
CA GLY A 237 9.39 18.35 22.44
C GLY A 237 10.42 18.11 23.53
N GLU A 238 11.47 17.35 23.27
CA GLU A 238 12.56 17.14 24.24
C GLU A 238 13.31 18.45 24.57
N ARG A 239 13.60 19.27 23.56
CA ARG A 239 14.25 20.56 23.77
C ARG A 239 13.41 21.52 24.63
N LEU A 240 12.08 21.57 24.40
CA LEU A 240 11.18 22.40 25.21
C LEU A 240 11.07 21.89 26.66
N SER A 241 11.08 20.59 26.87
CA SER A 241 11.10 19.98 28.20
C SER A 241 12.37 20.32 29.00
N LEU A 242 13.51 20.46 28.36
CA LEU A 242 14.78 20.81 29.01
C LEU A 242 14.88 22.30 29.37
N ILE A 243 14.09 23.16 28.75
CA ILE A 243 14.07 24.61 29.04
C ILE A 243 13.18 24.93 30.29
N HIS A 244 12.29 24.03 30.69
CA HIS A 244 11.38 24.19 31.80
C HIS A 244 11.88 23.53 33.11
N ILE A 245 13.12 23.06 33.18
CA ILE A 245 13.83 22.61 34.36
C ILE A 245 14.85 23.70 34.79
#